data_1d9923142533f0f46a63a2fbb94d822a
#
_entry.id   1d9923142533f0f46a63a2fbb94d822a
#
_cell.length_a   1.000
_cell.length_b   1.000
_cell.length_c   1.000
_cell.angle_alpha   90.00
_cell.angle_beta   90.00
_cell.angle_gamma   90.00
#
_symmetry.space_group_name_H-M   'P 1'
#
loop_
_entity.id
_entity.type
_entity.pdbx_description
1 polymer ?
#
loop_
_entity_poly.entity_id
_entity_poly.type
_entity_poly.pdbx_seq_one_letter_code
_entity_poly.pdbx_strand_id
1 'polypeptide(L)'
;EDHPINTEITVKLLEKRGMVVEHAEDGVIAVDMFKKSKPGYYDAVLMDIRMPNMDGLEAAEKIRSLNRSDAKTVPIIAMTANAFDTDIENSINAGMNAHLSKPIKPEEVYKTLEILVGRV
;
A
#
# COMPACT_ATOMS: atom_id res chain seq x y z
N GLU A 1 7.06 4.08 -3.69
CA GLU A 1 7.06 4.94 -4.89
C GLU A 1 8.49 5.26 -5.30
N ASP A 2 8.86 4.96 -6.53
CA ASP A 2 10.20 5.22 -7.05
C ASP A 2 10.37 6.64 -7.61
N HIS A 3 9.28 7.42 -7.62
CA HIS A 3 9.27 8.77 -8.16
C HIS A 3 8.82 9.76 -7.08
N PRO A 4 9.74 10.60 -6.55
CA PRO A 4 9.40 11.53 -5.47
C PRO A 4 8.24 12.46 -5.78
N ILE A 5 8.14 12.94 -7.02
CA ILE A 5 7.04 13.83 -7.43
C ILE A 5 5.70 13.12 -7.36
N ASN A 6 5.63 11.87 -7.83
CA ASN A 6 4.41 11.08 -7.79
C ASN A 6 3.99 10.76 -6.36
N THR A 7 4.95 10.48 -5.49
CA THR A 7 4.69 10.27 -4.07
C THR A 7 4.07 11.50 -3.45
N GLU A 8 4.64 12.68 -3.71
CA GLU A 8 4.13 13.93 -3.17
C GLU A 8 2.69 14.20 -3.61
N ILE A 9 2.38 13.97 -4.87
CA ILE A 9 1.02 14.15 -5.40
C ILE A 9 0.06 13.18 -4.70
N THR A 10 0.43 11.92 -4.57
CA THR A 10 -0.41 10.91 -3.91
C THR A 10 -0.69 11.28 -2.46
N VAL A 11 0.34 11.69 -1.71
CA VAL A 11 0.19 12.10 -0.32
C VAL A 11 -0.79 13.27 -0.21
N LYS A 12 -0.63 14.28 -1.06
CA LYS A 12 -1.52 15.45 -1.04
C LYS A 12 -2.98 15.09 -1.35
N LEU A 13 -3.21 14.18 -2.29
CA LEU A 13 -4.55 13.72 -2.62
C LEU A 13 -5.23 13.06 -1.42
N LEU A 14 -4.48 12.24 -0.70
CA LEU A 14 -5.02 11.55 0.48
C LEU A 14 -5.26 12.52 1.63
N GLU A 15 -4.32 13.42 1.88
CA GLU A 15 -4.46 14.41 2.95
C GLU A 15 -5.63 15.35 2.71
N LYS A 16 -5.95 15.65 1.47
CA LYS A 16 -7.09 16.49 1.10
C LYS A 16 -8.41 15.89 1.58
N ARG A 17 -8.49 14.57 1.74
CA ARG A 17 -9.66 13.88 2.27
C ARG A 17 -9.57 13.63 3.77
N GLY A 18 -8.66 14.29 4.45
CA GLY A 18 -8.53 14.19 5.91
C GLY A 18 -7.73 12.99 6.39
N MET A 19 -7.03 12.31 5.50
CA MET A 19 -6.22 11.16 5.88
C MET A 19 -4.86 11.60 6.41
N VAL A 20 -4.35 10.90 7.41
CA VAL A 20 -2.98 11.08 7.90
C VAL A 20 -2.10 10.08 7.16
N VAL A 21 -1.09 10.57 6.46
CA VAL A 21 -0.26 9.74 5.58
C VAL A 21 1.17 9.71 6.11
N GLU A 22 1.71 8.49 6.23
CA GLU A 22 3.12 8.27 6.54
C GLU A 22 3.74 7.59 5.33
N HIS A 23 4.94 8.00 4.96
CA HIS A 23 5.62 7.51 3.77
C HIS A 23 6.85 6.70 4.13
N ALA A 24 7.02 5.55 3.47
CA ALA A 24 8.22 4.73 3.54
C ALA A 24 8.89 4.73 2.16
N GLU A 25 10.20 4.98 2.12
CA GLU A 25 10.92 5.09 0.86
C GLU A 25 11.14 3.75 0.14
N ASP A 26 11.14 2.65 0.89
CA ASP A 26 11.29 1.32 0.30
C ASP A 26 10.58 0.27 1.15
N GLY A 27 10.60 -0.98 0.67
CA GLY A 27 9.90 -2.07 1.33
C GLY A 27 10.47 -2.43 2.70
N VAL A 28 11.78 -2.28 2.90
CA VAL A 28 12.41 -2.56 4.19
C VAL A 28 11.88 -1.59 5.24
N ILE A 29 11.86 -0.30 4.88
CA ILE A 29 11.36 0.75 5.77
C ILE A 29 9.86 0.56 6.05
N ALA A 30 9.09 0.20 5.01
CA ALA A 30 7.65 -0.03 5.16
C ALA A 30 7.36 -1.15 6.15
N VAL A 31 8.04 -2.27 6.03
CA VAL A 31 7.87 -3.41 6.96
C VAL A 31 8.26 -3.00 8.37
N ASP A 32 9.37 -2.28 8.52
CA ASP A 32 9.85 -1.83 9.82
C ASP A 32 8.86 -0.87 10.49
N MET A 33 8.31 0.08 9.74
CA MET A 33 7.31 1.02 10.26
C MET A 33 6.07 0.28 10.74
N PHE A 34 5.59 -0.69 9.96
CA PHE A 34 4.44 -1.49 10.35
C PHE A 34 4.74 -2.30 11.61
N LYS A 35 5.89 -2.95 11.64
CA LYS A 35 6.32 -3.79 12.77
C LYS A 35 6.41 -3.00 14.07
N LYS A 36 6.88 -1.76 14.00
CA LYS A 36 7.03 -0.90 15.19
C LYS A 36 5.76 -0.19 15.59
N SER A 37 4.72 -0.20 14.75
CA SER A 37 3.46 0.45 15.05
C SER A 37 2.65 -0.35 16.06
N LYS A 38 1.73 0.33 16.75
CA LYS A 38 0.76 -0.35 17.62
C LYS A 38 -0.26 -1.10 16.76
N PRO A 39 -0.76 -2.25 17.21
CA PRO A 39 -1.82 -2.94 16.47
C PRO A 39 -3.00 -2.02 16.16
N GLY A 40 -3.43 -2.04 14.90
CA GLY A 40 -4.54 -1.19 14.45
C GLY A 40 -4.18 0.25 14.12
N TYR A 41 -2.90 0.60 14.19
CA TYR A 41 -2.47 1.98 13.92
C TYR A 41 -2.69 2.37 12.46
N TYR A 42 -2.37 1.49 11.52
CA TYR A 42 -2.57 1.76 10.10
C TYR A 42 -3.91 1.17 9.64
N ASP A 43 -4.70 1.99 8.94
CA ASP A 43 -5.98 1.57 8.38
C ASP A 43 -5.81 0.90 7.01
N ALA A 44 -4.76 1.26 6.30
CA ALA A 44 -4.45 0.69 4.99
C ALA A 44 -3.00 0.96 4.62
N VAL A 45 -2.49 0.16 3.70
CA VAL A 45 -1.13 0.32 3.16
C VAL A 45 -1.24 0.42 1.64
N LEU A 46 -0.73 1.52 1.08
CA LEU A 46 -0.57 1.64 -0.37
C LEU A 46 0.88 1.27 -0.68
N MET A 47 1.05 0.17 -1.42
CA MET A 47 2.35 -0.44 -1.62
C MET A 47 2.73 -0.45 -3.09
N ASP A 48 3.76 0.30 -3.44
CA ASP A 48 4.32 0.25 -4.78
C ASP A 48 4.99 -1.11 -4.97
N ILE A 49 4.70 -1.76 -6.08
CA ILE A 49 5.30 -3.08 -6.36
C ILE A 49 6.79 -2.94 -6.61
N ARG A 50 7.21 -1.89 -7.33
CA ARG A 50 8.62 -1.71 -7.67
C ARG A 50 9.28 -0.67 -6.79
N MET A 51 10.15 -1.16 -5.91
CA MET A 51 10.91 -0.31 -4.99
C MET A 51 12.33 -0.87 -4.84
N PRO A 52 13.31 -0.02 -4.51
CA PRO A 52 14.66 -0.51 -4.22
C PRO A 52 14.71 -1.31 -2.91
N ASN A 53 15.75 -2.09 -2.74
CA ASN A 53 16.07 -2.90 -1.55
C ASN A 53 15.09 -4.04 -1.30
N MET A 54 13.79 -3.77 -1.27
CA MET A 54 12.76 -4.78 -1.12
C MET A 54 11.53 -4.31 -1.87
N ASP A 55 11.05 -5.09 -2.84
CA ASP A 55 9.87 -4.69 -3.62
C ASP A 55 8.58 -4.85 -2.80
N GLY A 56 7.47 -4.34 -3.36
CA GLY A 56 6.19 -4.35 -2.68
C GLY A 56 5.62 -5.74 -2.46
N LEU A 57 5.92 -6.69 -3.33
CA LEU A 57 5.44 -8.06 -3.18
C LEU A 57 6.08 -8.72 -1.96
N GLU A 58 7.39 -8.61 -1.84
CA GLU A 58 8.11 -9.14 -0.69
C GLU A 58 7.71 -8.43 0.60
N ALA A 59 7.55 -7.10 0.55
CA ALA A 59 7.13 -6.33 1.71
C ALA A 59 5.75 -6.77 2.20
N ALA A 60 4.80 -6.98 1.28
CA ALA A 60 3.46 -7.45 1.65
C ALA A 60 3.51 -8.82 2.31
N GLU A 61 4.30 -9.75 1.76
CA GLU A 61 4.47 -11.07 2.35
C GLU A 61 5.04 -10.99 3.76
N LYS A 62 6.04 -10.13 3.97
CA LYS A 62 6.65 -9.95 5.29
C LYS A 62 5.67 -9.34 6.29
N ILE A 63 4.88 -8.36 5.87
CA ILE A 63 3.85 -7.79 6.74
C ILE A 63 2.84 -8.87 7.14
N ARG A 64 2.35 -9.65 6.17
CA ARG A 64 1.37 -10.70 6.45
C ARG A 64 1.94 -11.80 7.35
N SER A 65 3.25 -11.98 7.39
CA SER A 65 3.87 -13.01 8.21
C SER A 65 4.15 -12.57 9.65
N LEU A 66 3.94 -11.29 9.98
CA LEU A 66 4.14 -10.80 11.33
C LEU A 66 3.14 -11.45 12.29
N ASN A 67 3.59 -11.73 13.51
CA ASN A 67 2.76 -12.41 14.50
C ASN A 67 1.85 -11.42 15.26
N ARG A 68 0.89 -10.85 14.54
CA ARG A 68 -0.11 -9.95 15.11
C ARG A 68 -1.36 -9.99 14.21
N SER A 69 -2.54 -9.83 14.83
CA SER A 69 -3.80 -10.00 14.12
C SER A 69 -4.01 -8.96 13.01
N ASP A 70 -3.65 -7.70 13.25
CA ASP A 70 -3.83 -6.65 12.23
C ASP A 70 -2.95 -6.86 11.00
N ALA A 71 -1.82 -7.55 11.15
CA ALA A 71 -0.94 -7.86 10.03
C ALA A 71 -1.61 -8.79 9.01
N LYS A 72 -2.59 -9.57 9.44
CA LYS A 72 -3.32 -10.51 8.58
C LYS A 72 -4.49 -9.84 7.87
N THR A 73 -5.00 -8.75 8.42
CA THR A 73 -6.26 -8.14 7.96
C THR A 73 -6.13 -6.74 7.40
N VAL A 74 -5.03 -6.01 7.65
CA VAL A 74 -4.88 -4.66 7.14
C VAL A 74 -5.00 -4.66 5.60
N PRO A 75 -5.83 -3.78 5.01
CA PRO A 75 -5.88 -3.69 3.56
C PRO A 75 -4.55 -3.24 2.98
N ILE A 76 -4.03 -4.00 2.02
CA ILE A 76 -2.82 -3.65 1.27
C ILE A 76 -3.21 -3.50 -0.18
N ILE A 77 -2.97 -2.32 -0.73
CA ILE A 77 -3.32 -1.96 -2.09
C ILE A 77 -2.05 -1.83 -2.90
N ALA A 78 -1.91 -2.66 -3.93
CA ALA A 78 -0.75 -2.61 -4.82
C ALA A 78 -0.86 -1.42 -5.77
N MET A 79 0.25 -0.72 -5.98
CA MET A 79 0.34 0.30 -7.01
C MET A 79 1.32 -0.20 -8.06
N THR A 80 0.88 -0.27 -9.32
CA THR A 80 1.67 -0.87 -10.40
C THR A 80 1.67 0.00 -11.65
N ALA A 81 2.82 0.03 -12.35
CA ALA A 81 2.92 0.68 -13.66
C ALA A 81 2.29 -0.17 -14.76
N ASN A 82 2.13 -1.47 -14.52
CA ASN A 82 1.59 -2.42 -15.48
C ASN A 82 0.50 -3.26 -14.83
N ALA A 83 -0.73 -3.10 -15.30
CA ALA A 83 -1.86 -3.89 -14.81
C ALA A 83 -2.02 -5.19 -15.63
N PHE A 84 -0.94 -5.90 -15.88
CA PHE A 84 -0.98 -7.19 -16.54
C PHE A 84 -1.45 -8.28 -15.58
N ASP A 85 -2.08 -9.30 -16.10
CA ASP A 85 -2.61 -10.40 -15.29
C ASP A 85 -1.58 -11.02 -14.35
N THR A 86 -0.32 -11.13 -14.81
CA THR A 86 0.77 -11.69 -14.00
C THR A 86 1.05 -10.83 -12.76
N ASP A 87 1.07 -9.50 -12.91
CA ASP A 87 1.30 -8.61 -11.79
C ASP A 87 0.15 -8.64 -10.79
N ILE A 88 -1.08 -8.71 -11.29
CA ILE A 88 -2.27 -8.82 -10.44
C ILE A 88 -2.22 -10.14 -9.67
N GLU A 89 -1.93 -11.23 -10.35
CA GLU A 89 -1.84 -12.56 -9.76
C GLU A 89 -0.77 -12.61 -8.68
N ASN A 90 0.40 -12.05 -8.96
CA ASN A 90 1.50 -11.99 -8.00
C ASN A 90 1.13 -11.17 -6.76
N SER A 91 0.41 -10.07 -6.95
CA SER A 91 0.00 -9.23 -5.81
C SER A 91 -1.01 -9.96 -4.93
N ILE A 92 -1.95 -10.66 -5.51
CA ILE A 92 -2.91 -11.47 -4.76
C ILE A 92 -2.18 -12.55 -3.96
N ASN A 93 -1.24 -13.25 -4.59
CA ASN A 93 -0.46 -14.31 -3.93
C ASN A 93 0.42 -13.77 -2.81
N ALA A 94 0.84 -12.52 -2.89
CA ALA A 94 1.61 -11.88 -1.84
C ALA A 94 0.73 -11.38 -0.68
N GLY A 95 -0.58 -11.48 -0.79
CA GLY A 95 -1.52 -11.09 0.26
C GLY A 95 -2.11 -9.70 0.10
N MET A 96 -2.00 -9.10 -1.07
CA MET A 96 -2.59 -7.79 -1.34
C MET A 96 -4.07 -7.91 -1.68
N ASN A 97 -4.84 -6.88 -1.31
CA ASN A 97 -6.31 -6.92 -1.43
C ASN A 97 -6.85 -6.28 -2.70
N ALA A 98 -6.09 -5.36 -3.29
CA ALA A 98 -6.51 -4.64 -4.48
C ALA A 98 -5.29 -4.11 -5.22
N HIS A 99 -5.49 -3.56 -6.41
CA HIS A 99 -4.41 -2.93 -7.17
C HIS A 99 -4.91 -1.65 -7.82
N LEU A 100 -3.99 -0.70 -8.01
CA LEU A 100 -4.23 0.56 -8.71
C LEU A 100 -3.14 0.72 -9.75
N SER A 101 -3.52 1.07 -10.98
CA SER A 101 -2.56 1.31 -12.05
C SER A 101 -2.09 2.75 -12.04
N LYS A 102 -0.80 2.96 -12.26
CA LYS A 102 -0.25 4.30 -12.43
C LYS A 102 -0.54 4.81 -13.84
N PRO A 103 -0.83 6.10 -14.02
CA PRO A 103 -0.88 7.14 -13.00
C PRO A 103 -2.09 6.99 -12.09
N ILE A 104 -1.91 7.25 -10.81
CA ILE A 104 -2.97 7.08 -9.82
C ILE A 104 -4.05 8.14 -10.02
N LYS A 105 -5.31 7.70 -10.15
CA LYS A 105 -6.46 8.60 -10.31
C LYS A 105 -7.16 8.79 -8.97
N PRO A 106 -7.45 10.03 -8.57
CA PRO A 106 -8.05 10.30 -7.26
C PRO A 106 -9.32 9.51 -6.98
N GLU A 107 -10.24 9.42 -7.94
CA GLU A 107 -11.49 8.71 -7.75
C GLU A 107 -11.28 7.22 -7.47
N GLU A 108 -10.32 6.62 -8.14
CA GLU A 108 -10.01 5.19 -7.97
C GLU A 108 -9.43 4.92 -6.57
N VAL A 109 -8.53 5.79 -6.10
CA VAL A 109 -7.95 5.68 -4.77
C VAL A 109 -9.04 5.79 -3.71
N TYR A 110 -9.86 6.83 -3.80
CA TYR A 110 -10.91 7.07 -2.82
C TYR A 110 -11.92 5.94 -2.79
N LYS A 111 -12.34 5.46 -3.95
CA LYS A 111 -13.29 4.36 -4.06
C LYS A 111 -12.73 3.07 -3.47
N THR A 112 -11.48 2.75 -3.76
CA THR A 112 -10.83 1.54 -3.25
C THR A 112 -10.71 1.60 -1.73
N LEU A 113 -10.28 2.73 -1.19
CA LEU A 113 -10.17 2.89 0.26
C LEU A 113 -11.53 2.83 0.93
N GLU A 114 -12.56 3.41 0.32
CA GLU A 114 -13.92 3.35 0.86
C GLU A 114 -14.41 1.91 0.95
N ILE A 115 -14.17 1.11 -0.07
CA ILE A 115 -14.58 -0.30 -0.08
C ILE A 115 -13.82 -1.11 0.97
N LEU A 116 -12.51 -0.92 1.08
CA LEU A 116 -11.66 -1.76 1.93
C LEU A 116 -11.63 -1.29 3.39
N VAL A 117 -11.67 0.00 3.62
CA VAL A 117 -11.56 0.57 4.97
C VAL A 117 -12.92 0.96 5.52
N GLY A 118 -13.87 1.27 4.65
CA GLY A 118 -15.23 1.64 5.05
C GLY A 118 -15.42 3.10 5.38
N ARG A 119 -14.38 3.93 5.17
CA ARG A 119 -14.48 5.35 5.45
C ARG A 119 -13.46 6.15 4.63
N VAL A 120 -13.92 7.18 3.98
CA VAL A 120 -13.06 8.11 3.26
C VAL A 120 -13.68 9.50 3.31
#